data_cfd30e81cdfae1b6de2ce001e3f4419e
#
_entry.id   cfd30e81cdfae1b6de2ce001e3f4419e
#
_cell.length_a   1.000
_cell.length_b   1.000
_cell.length_c   1.000
_cell.angle_alpha   90.00
_cell.angle_beta   90.00
_cell.angle_gamma   90.00
#
_symmetry.space_group_name_H-M   'P 1'
#
loop_
_entity.id
_entity.type
_entity.pdbx_description
1 polymer ?
#
loop_
_entity_poly.entity_id
_entity_poly.type
_entity_poly.pdbx_seq_one_letter_code
_entity_poly.pdbx_strand_id
1 'polypeptide(L)'
;MRFKVFLVAVCLVWGATHSLAAGWGELMSREEALSQLESADSREQREGLVRLAEIGTAEDVPYMMTLLYDHDRFVRGMAEQALWGLWLRANDVTVDGDFQRSISMIRHSEHKKAIETLDRIIDYKPGFAEAWNKRGDAYYHLGQYDQALADYQQTIRLNPYHFGAMQSCGEIWLERADAPRSAEYFRQALDLNPNLFGVAMMLRELEQLLENDRI
;
A
#
# COMPACT_ATOMS: atom_id res chain seq x y z
N MET A 1 -16.87 -19.83 34.52
CA MET A 1 -16.97 -18.43 34.96
C MET A 1 -17.77 -17.65 33.92
N ARG A 2 -18.90 -17.07 34.33
CA ARG A 2 -19.97 -16.57 33.43
C ARG A 2 -19.65 -15.19 32.89
N PHE A 3 -19.67 -15.01 31.58
CA PHE A 3 -19.66 -13.69 30.94
C PHE A 3 -21.07 -13.07 31.09
N LYS A 4 -21.11 -11.88 31.67
CA LYS A 4 -22.31 -11.07 31.78
C LYS A 4 -22.54 -10.28 30.50
N VAL A 5 -23.64 -10.61 29.83
CA VAL A 5 -24.25 -9.77 28.81
C VAL A 5 -24.92 -8.59 29.48
N PHE A 6 -24.51 -7.37 29.19
CA PHE A 6 -25.21 -6.17 29.59
C PHE A 6 -26.35 -5.88 28.62
N LEU A 7 -27.57 -6.18 29.05
CA LEU A 7 -28.80 -5.74 28.43
C LEU A 7 -29.07 -4.31 28.90
N VAL A 8 -29.06 -3.33 27.95
CA VAL A 8 -29.51 -1.97 28.27
C VAL A 8 -31.02 -1.93 28.07
N ALA A 9 -31.73 -1.76 29.16
CA ALA A 9 -33.18 -1.61 29.22
C ALA A 9 -33.60 -0.27 28.61
N VAL A 10 -34.54 -0.31 27.68
CA VAL A 10 -35.21 0.85 27.11
C VAL A 10 -36.26 1.34 28.09
N CYS A 11 -36.05 2.49 28.71
CA CYS A 11 -37.11 3.23 29.39
C CYS A 11 -37.84 4.17 28.41
N LEU A 12 -39.04 3.81 28.03
CA LEU A 12 -40.01 4.70 27.39
C LEU A 12 -40.59 5.66 28.40
N VAL A 13 -40.33 6.96 28.32
CA VAL A 13 -41.15 8.02 28.88
C VAL A 13 -41.23 9.18 27.92
N TRP A 14 -42.36 9.36 27.39
CA TRP A 14 -43.11 10.47 26.76
C TRP A 14 -42.40 11.81 26.52
N GLY A 15 -42.43 12.23 25.25
CA GLY A 15 -42.80 13.60 24.89
C GLY A 15 -41.70 14.62 24.80
N ALA A 16 -40.78 14.47 23.80
CA ALA A 16 -40.21 15.59 23.08
C ALA A 16 -39.55 15.03 21.83
N THR A 17 -40.17 15.21 20.68
CA THR A 17 -39.55 14.97 19.39
C THR A 17 -38.48 16.04 19.12
N HIS A 18 -37.38 15.94 19.82
CA HIS A 18 -36.14 16.60 19.43
C HIS A 18 -35.19 15.49 19.00
N SER A 19 -34.89 15.54 17.71
CA SER A 19 -33.93 14.76 16.98
C SER A 19 -32.69 14.41 17.83
N LEU A 20 -32.63 13.20 18.39
CA LEU A 20 -31.40 12.57 18.90
C LEU A 20 -30.60 11.91 17.75
N ALA A 21 -30.77 12.45 16.52
CA ALA A 21 -29.94 12.11 15.35
C ALA A 21 -28.74 13.05 15.21
N ALA A 22 -28.40 13.84 16.22
CA ALA A 22 -27.27 14.76 16.20
C ALA A 22 -26.11 14.19 17.06
N GLY A 23 -25.44 13.14 16.55
CA GLY A 23 -24.30 12.60 17.30
C GLY A 23 -23.48 11.52 16.58
N TRP A 24 -23.97 10.96 15.51
CA TRP A 24 -23.19 10.14 14.60
C TRP A 24 -22.99 10.99 13.36
N GLY A 25 -21.91 11.76 13.30
CA GLY A 25 -21.54 12.46 12.07
C GLY A 25 -21.58 11.45 10.93
N GLU A 26 -22.34 11.79 9.89
CA GLU A 26 -22.39 10.96 8.69
C GLU A 26 -20.97 10.76 8.21
N LEU A 27 -20.53 9.51 8.12
CA LEU A 27 -19.16 9.22 7.68
C LEU A 27 -19.01 9.75 6.27
N MET A 28 -17.98 10.55 6.02
CA MET A 28 -17.65 11.13 4.72
C MET A 28 -17.80 10.08 3.60
N SER A 29 -18.55 10.39 2.57
CA SER A 29 -18.72 9.55 1.39
C SER A 29 -17.41 9.47 0.57
N ARG A 30 -17.33 8.50 -0.36
CA ARG A 30 -16.19 8.42 -1.28
C ARG A 30 -16.07 9.67 -2.16
N GLU A 31 -17.22 10.22 -2.63
CA GLU A 31 -17.25 11.41 -3.48
C GLU A 31 -16.76 12.65 -2.73
N GLU A 32 -17.20 12.83 -1.49
CA GLU A 32 -16.71 13.91 -0.64
C GLU A 32 -15.20 13.77 -0.36
N ALA A 33 -14.73 12.54 -0.08
CA ALA A 33 -13.32 12.29 0.14
C ALA A 33 -12.47 12.61 -1.11
N LEU A 34 -12.92 12.25 -2.30
CA LEU A 34 -12.26 12.62 -3.55
C LEU A 34 -12.25 14.14 -3.78
N SER A 35 -13.37 14.82 -3.51
CA SER A 35 -13.45 16.28 -3.60
C SER A 35 -12.47 16.98 -2.66
N GLN A 36 -12.25 16.42 -1.47
CA GLN A 36 -11.27 16.98 -0.52
C GLN A 36 -9.83 16.86 -1.00
N LEU A 37 -9.49 15.88 -1.85
CA LEU A 37 -8.13 15.79 -2.42
C LEU A 37 -7.79 16.99 -3.31
N GLU A 38 -8.78 17.64 -3.89
CA GLU A 38 -8.62 18.83 -4.76
C GLU A 38 -8.60 20.15 -3.97
N SER A 39 -8.81 20.10 -2.66
CA SER A 39 -8.82 21.30 -1.80
C SER A 39 -7.44 21.95 -1.72
N ALA A 40 -7.43 23.27 -1.60
CA ALA A 40 -6.24 24.03 -1.26
C ALA A 40 -5.85 23.92 0.23
N ASP A 41 -6.74 23.40 1.07
CA ASP A 41 -6.48 23.17 2.50
C ASP A 41 -5.88 21.79 2.71
N SER A 42 -4.60 21.75 3.10
CA SER A 42 -3.89 20.51 3.42
C SER A 42 -4.57 19.65 4.50
N ARG A 43 -5.40 20.25 5.35
CA ARG A 43 -6.16 19.49 6.36
C ARG A 43 -7.28 18.69 5.69
N GLU A 44 -8.03 19.32 4.79
CA GLU A 44 -9.10 18.63 4.05
C GLU A 44 -8.52 17.53 3.17
N GLN A 45 -7.41 17.78 2.47
CA GLN A 45 -6.70 16.75 1.70
C GLN A 45 -6.35 15.53 2.56
N ARG A 46 -5.82 15.75 3.77
CA ARG A 46 -5.47 14.66 4.69
C ARG A 46 -6.71 13.90 5.19
N GLU A 47 -7.81 14.58 5.48
CA GLU A 47 -9.07 13.95 5.88
C GLU A 47 -9.63 13.07 4.75
N GLY A 48 -9.61 13.56 3.50
CA GLY A 48 -9.96 12.80 2.32
C GLY A 48 -9.09 11.56 2.11
N LEU A 49 -7.77 11.69 2.27
CA LEU A 49 -6.81 10.57 2.17
C LEU A 49 -7.07 9.49 3.22
N VAL A 50 -7.33 9.88 4.48
CA VAL A 50 -7.68 8.92 5.55
C VAL A 50 -8.93 8.14 5.17
N ARG A 51 -9.94 8.84 4.67
CA ARG A 51 -11.20 8.19 4.27
C ARG A 51 -11.01 7.24 3.08
N LEU A 52 -10.26 7.65 2.06
CA LEU A 52 -9.97 6.80 0.91
C LEU A 52 -9.09 5.59 1.26
N ALA A 53 -8.22 5.71 2.26
CA ALA A 53 -7.50 4.56 2.78
C ALA A 53 -8.44 3.48 3.33
N GLU A 54 -9.62 3.87 3.85
CA GLU A 54 -10.62 2.94 4.41
C GLU A 54 -11.57 2.38 3.36
N ILE A 55 -12.10 3.24 2.47
CA ILE A 55 -13.20 2.88 1.56
C ILE A 55 -12.84 3.00 0.08
N GLY A 56 -11.68 3.54 -0.26
CA GLY A 56 -11.23 3.74 -1.63
C GLY A 56 -11.06 2.45 -2.40
N THR A 57 -11.02 2.58 -3.71
CA THR A 57 -10.86 1.50 -4.68
C THR A 57 -9.62 1.74 -5.55
N ALA A 58 -9.28 0.80 -6.42
CA ALA A 58 -8.19 0.96 -7.37
C ALA A 58 -8.38 2.16 -8.33
N GLU A 59 -9.65 2.58 -8.56
CA GLU A 59 -9.98 3.74 -9.39
C GLU A 59 -9.56 5.07 -8.75
N ASP A 60 -9.38 5.10 -7.42
CA ASP A 60 -9.00 6.31 -6.67
C ASP A 60 -7.48 6.52 -6.64
N VAL A 61 -6.71 5.48 -6.95
CA VAL A 61 -5.24 5.52 -6.90
C VAL A 61 -4.66 6.68 -7.70
N PRO A 62 -5.07 6.98 -8.95
CA PRO A 62 -4.52 8.11 -9.71
C PRO A 62 -4.66 9.46 -8.99
N TYR A 63 -5.79 9.71 -8.32
CA TYR A 63 -6.01 10.95 -7.56
C TYR A 63 -5.09 11.03 -6.33
N MET A 64 -4.95 9.92 -5.61
CA MET A 64 -4.06 9.86 -4.44
C MET A 64 -2.59 9.99 -4.84
N MET A 65 -2.19 9.47 -6.01
CA MET A 65 -0.83 9.59 -6.56
C MET A 65 -0.42 11.04 -6.80
N THR A 66 -1.34 11.93 -7.19
CA THR A 66 -1.02 13.35 -7.39
C THR A 66 -0.53 14.01 -6.12
N LEU A 67 -1.05 13.59 -4.96
CA LEU A 67 -0.68 14.13 -3.65
C LEU A 67 0.69 13.66 -3.14
N LEU A 68 1.35 12.72 -3.80
CA LEU A 68 2.77 12.41 -3.55
C LEU A 68 3.70 13.56 -3.97
N TYR A 69 3.20 14.47 -4.79
CA TYR A 69 3.91 15.67 -5.26
C TYR A 69 3.46 16.95 -4.57
N ASP A 70 2.58 16.86 -3.56
CA ASP A 70 2.06 18.03 -2.85
C ASP A 70 3.19 18.84 -2.19
N HIS A 71 3.00 20.15 -2.03
CA HIS A 71 3.96 21.04 -1.37
C HIS A 71 4.07 20.74 0.13
N ASP A 72 2.98 20.28 0.77
CA ASP A 72 2.95 19.91 2.19
C ASP A 72 3.48 18.47 2.37
N ARG A 73 4.60 18.35 3.08
CA ARG A 73 5.21 17.04 3.38
C ARG A 73 4.28 16.08 4.14
N PHE A 74 3.34 16.61 4.93
CA PHE A 74 2.40 15.77 5.68
C PHE A 74 1.33 15.20 4.75
N VAL A 75 0.88 15.97 3.75
CA VAL A 75 -0.01 15.47 2.70
C VAL A 75 0.68 14.37 1.91
N ARG A 76 1.95 14.58 1.47
CA ARG A 76 2.72 13.54 0.76
C ARG A 76 2.84 12.24 1.57
N GLY A 77 3.20 12.35 2.86
CA GLY A 77 3.33 11.18 3.72
C GLY A 77 2.00 10.44 3.94
N MET A 78 0.90 11.19 4.08
CA MET A 78 -0.43 10.59 4.21
C MET A 78 -0.92 9.98 2.90
N ALA A 79 -0.61 10.57 1.76
CA ALA A 79 -0.92 9.99 0.45
C ALA A 79 -0.22 8.63 0.28
N GLU A 80 1.05 8.54 0.62
CA GLU A 80 1.80 7.29 0.60
C GLU A 80 1.17 6.25 1.54
N GLN A 81 0.87 6.60 2.79
CA GLN A 81 0.22 5.70 3.75
C GLN A 81 -1.16 5.23 3.27
N ALA A 82 -1.95 6.13 2.68
CA ALA A 82 -3.27 5.82 2.17
C ALA A 82 -3.20 4.86 0.98
N LEU A 83 -2.26 5.03 0.07
CA LEU A 83 -1.99 4.10 -1.03
C LEU A 83 -1.63 2.71 -0.52
N TRP A 84 -0.70 2.61 0.45
CA TRP A 84 -0.38 1.33 1.09
C TRP A 84 -1.60 0.71 1.78
N GLY A 85 -2.39 1.51 2.51
CA GLY A 85 -3.62 1.05 3.15
C GLY A 85 -4.61 0.45 2.16
N LEU A 86 -4.75 1.07 0.99
CA LEU A 86 -5.61 0.60 -0.08
C LEU A 86 -5.08 -0.70 -0.72
N TRP A 87 -3.79 -0.76 -1.03
CA TRP A 87 -3.18 -1.93 -1.69
C TRP A 87 -3.17 -3.16 -0.80
N LEU A 88 -3.00 -3.01 0.52
CA LEU A 88 -2.98 -4.10 1.49
C LEU A 88 -4.35 -4.77 1.74
N ARG A 89 -5.43 -4.27 1.14
CA ARG A 89 -6.78 -4.82 1.29
C ARG A 89 -7.16 -5.66 0.08
N ALA A 90 -7.43 -6.93 0.31
CA ALA A 90 -8.03 -7.77 -0.72
C ALA A 90 -9.54 -7.52 -0.89
N ASN A 91 -10.18 -6.82 0.07
CA ASN A 91 -11.63 -6.68 0.18
C ASN A 91 -12.36 -8.04 0.18
N ASP A 92 -11.78 -9.00 0.86
CA ASP A 92 -12.29 -10.35 1.04
C ASP A 92 -11.86 -10.86 2.41
N VAL A 93 -12.81 -11.10 3.30
CA VAL A 93 -12.56 -11.43 4.71
C VAL A 93 -11.68 -12.68 4.87
N THR A 94 -11.85 -13.65 3.98
CA THR A 94 -11.05 -14.90 3.99
C THR A 94 -9.60 -14.60 3.61
N VAL A 95 -9.42 -13.86 2.53
CA VAL A 95 -8.09 -13.49 2.02
C VAL A 95 -7.38 -12.56 2.98
N ASP A 96 -8.06 -11.52 3.50
CA ASP A 96 -7.45 -10.52 4.38
C ASP A 96 -6.85 -11.16 5.63
N GLY A 97 -7.54 -12.15 6.23
CA GLY A 97 -7.02 -12.86 7.40
C GLY A 97 -5.77 -13.69 7.10
N ASP A 98 -5.77 -14.45 6.00
CA ASP A 98 -4.61 -15.25 5.58
C ASP A 98 -3.44 -14.36 5.14
N PHE A 99 -3.75 -13.25 4.47
CA PHE A 99 -2.76 -12.28 4.04
C PHE A 99 -2.03 -11.63 5.23
N GLN A 100 -2.77 -11.20 6.26
CA GLN A 100 -2.14 -10.65 7.47
C GLN A 100 -1.29 -11.69 8.21
N ARG A 101 -1.69 -12.97 8.20
CA ARG A 101 -0.85 -14.06 8.74
C ARG A 101 0.43 -14.23 7.94
N SER A 102 0.37 -14.14 6.61
CA SER A 102 1.56 -14.25 5.76
C SER A 102 2.56 -13.12 6.01
N ILE A 103 2.09 -11.89 6.18
CA ILE A 103 2.93 -10.74 6.56
C ILE A 103 3.60 -11.00 7.93
N SER A 104 2.86 -11.54 8.88
CA SER A 104 3.42 -11.91 10.19
C SER A 104 4.49 -12.99 10.07
N MET A 105 4.26 -14.02 9.23
CA MET A 105 5.25 -15.07 8.96
C MET A 105 6.53 -14.51 8.35
N ILE A 106 6.44 -13.58 7.38
CA ILE A 106 7.61 -12.91 6.79
C ILE A 106 8.42 -12.19 7.87
N ARG A 107 7.75 -11.41 8.73
CA ARG A 107 8.41 -10.70 9.84
C ARG A 107 9.11 -11.62 10.84
N HIS A 108 8.62 -12.85 11.02
CA HIS A 108 9.25 -13.86 11.88
C HIS A 108 10.22 -14.78 11.12
N SER A 109 10.59 -14.41 9.88
CA SER A 109 11.50 -15.20 9.03
C SER A 109 10.97 -16.60 8.66
N GLU A 110 9.67 -16.84 8.78
CA GLU A 110 8.99 -18.07 8.37
C GLU A 110 8.64 -18.04 6.86
N HIS A 111 9.61 -17.66 6.02
CA HIS A 111 9.40 -17.34 4.60
C HIS A 111 8.75 -18.47 3.81
N LYS A 112 9.13 -19.73 4.05
CA LYS A 112 8.53 -20.89 3.34
C LYS A 112 7.04 -21.04 3.66
N LYS A 113 6.63 -20.86 4.91
CA LYS A 113 5.23 -20.91 5.31
C LYS A 113 4.43 -19.73 4.75
N ALA A 114 5.06 -18.56 4.68
CA ALA A 114 4.46 -17.40 4.04
C ALA A 114 4.18 -17.67 2.55
N ILE A 115 5.14 -18.25 1.82
CA ILE A 115 4.97 -18.63 0.41
C ILE A 115 3.78 -19.59 0.25
N GLU A 116 3.71 -20.66 1.02
CA GLU A 116 2.59 -21.63 0.96
C GLU A 116 1.23 -20.97 1.22
N THR A 117 1.18 -19.98 2.10
CA THR A 117 -0.06 -19.25 2.38
C THR A 117 -0.39 -18.28 1.24
N LEU A 118 0.60 -17.58 0.71
CA LEU A 118 0.44 -16.64 -0.40
C LEU A 118 0.11 -17.38 -1.71
N ASP A 119 0.61 -18.59 -1.93
CA ASP A 119 0.24 -19.44 -3.07
C ASP A 119 -1.27 -19.69 -3.06
N ARG A 120 -1.86 -20.08 -1.92
CA ARG A 120 -3.31 -20.29 -1.81
C ARG A 120 -4.11 -19.02 -2.06
N ILE A 121 -3.60 -17.88 -1.59
CA ILE A 121 -4.25 -16.58 -1.83
C ILE A 121 -4.23 -16.25 -3.32
N ILE A 122 -3.08 -16.43 -3.98
CA ILE A 122 -2.89 -16.16 -5.41
C ILE A 122 -3.76 -17.10 -6.26
N ASP A 123 -3.84 -18.38 -5.92
CA ASP A 123 -4.70 -19.34 -6.61
C ASP A 123 -6.19 -18.95 -6.51
N TYR A 124 -6.62 -18.46 -5.35
CA TYR A 124 -8.00 -18.04 -5.12
C TYR A 124 -8.30 -16.66 -5.72
N LYS A 125 -7.38 -15.71 -5.58
CA LYS A 125 -7.54 -14.30 -6.00
C LYS A 125 -6.31 -13.81 -6.77
N PRO A 126 -6.09 -14.27 -8.01
CA PRO A 126 -4.88 -13.96 -8.78
C PRO A 126 -4.71 -12.47 -9.13
N GLY A 127 -5.78 -11.68 -9.05
CA GLY A 127 -5.75 -10.22 -9.25
C GLY A 127 -5.31 -9.41 -8.02
N PHE A 128 -5.06 -10.04 -6.88
CA PHE A 128 -4.61 -9.34 -5.68
C PHE A 128 -3.09 -9.09 -5.75
N ALA A 129 -2.70 -7.93 -6.26
CA ALA A 129 -1.31 -7.57 -6.53
C ALA A 129 -0.40 -7.74 -5.31
N GLU A 130 -0.89 -7.40 -4.11
CA GLU A 130 -0.10 -7.42 -2.90
C GLU A 130 0.26 -8.84 -2.42
N ALA A 131 -0.53 -9.85 -2.80
CA ALA A 131 -0.16 -11.24 -2.54
C ALA A 131 1.10 -11.66 -3.32
N TRP A 132 1.20 -11.25 -4.59
CA TRP A 132 2.40 -11.43 -5.41
C TRP A 132 3.58 -10.67 -4.83
N ASN A 133 3.37 -9.40 -4.46
CA ASN A 133 4.40 -8.57 -3.85
C ASN A 133 4.99 -9.23 -2.59
N LYS A 134 4.13 -9.68 -1.67
CA LYS A 134 4.58 -10.31 -0.43
C LYS A 134 5.21 -11.68 -0.64
N ARG A 135 4.80 -12.44 -1.66
CA ARG A 135 5.49 -13.67 -2.02
C ARG A 135 6.88 -13.37 -2.61
N GLY A 136 6.99 -12.32 -3.41
CA GLY A 136 8.27 -11.78 -3.87
C GLY A 136 9.21 -11.40 -2.71
N ASP A 137 8.69 -10.71 -1.67
CA ASP A 137 9.45 -10.41 -0.45
C ASP A 137 9.98 -11.70 0.21
N ALA A 138 9.13 -12.71 0.34
CA ALA A 138 9.54 -13.98 0.94
C ALA A 138 10.59 -14.73 0.10
N TYR A 139 10.48 -14.73 -1.23
CA TYR A 139 11.51 -15.28 -2.13
C TYR A 139 12.82 -14.48 -2.05
N TYR A 140 12.74 -13.16 -2.00
CA TYR A 140 13.91 -12.29 -1.86
C TYR A 140 14.72 -12.65 -0.61
N HIS A 141 14.04 -12.77 0.54
CA HIS A 141 14.69 -13.17 1.80
C HIS A 141 15.30 -14.58 1.78
N LEU A 142 14.83 -15.45 0.90
CA LEU A 142 15.43 -16.77 0.67
C LEU A 142 16.57 -16.77 -0.36
N GLY A 143 16.91 -15.61 -0.95
CA GLY A 143 17.89 -15.49 -2.03
C GLY A 143 17.39 -16.03 -3.38
N GLN A 144 16.08 -16.30 -3.49
CA GLN A 144 15.45 -16.83 -4.69
C GLN A 144 15.05 -15.68 -5.63
N TYR A 145 16.05 -14.95 -6.12
CA TYR A 145 15.86 -13.68 -6.84
C TYR A 145 15.09 -13.79 -8.15
N ASP A 146 15.15 -14.93 -8.87
CA ASP A 146 14.37 -15.12 -10.10
C ASP A 146 12.87 -15.20 -9.82
N GLN A 147 12.49 -15.93 -8.76
CA GLN A 147 11.10 -16.03 -8.33
C GLN A 147 10.60 -14.68 -7.79
N ALA A 148 11.43 -13.99 -6.99
CA ALA A 148 11.09 -12.67 -6.48
C ALA A 148 10.84 -11.66 -7.62
N LEU A 149 11.73 -11.60 -8.62
CA LEU A 149 11.54 -10.75 -9.80
C LEU A 149 10.27 -11.07 -10.57
N ALA A 150 9.96 -12.36 -10.78
CA ALA A 150 8.74 -12.77 -11.46
C ALA A 150 7.49 -12.27 -10.73
N ASP A 151 7.47 -12.37 -9.41
CA ASP A 151 6.38 -11.94 -8.56
C ASP A 151 6.24 -10.40 -8.51
N TYR A 152 7.34 -9.66 -8.36
CA TYR A 152 7.31 -8.19 -8.41
C TYR A 152 6.87 -7.68 -9.79
N GLN A 153 7.31 -8.30 -10.87
CA GLN A 153 6.84 -7.95 -12.21
C GLN A 153 5.35 -8.25 -12.39
N GLN A 154 4.84 -9.32 -11.77
CA GLN A 154 3.40 -9.59 -11.77
C GLN A 154 2.66 -8.53 -10.94
N THR A 155 3.20 -8.12 -9.81
CA THR A 155 2.67 -7.01 -9.01
C THR A 155 2.54 -5.74 -9.84
N ILE A 156 3.59 -5.36 -10.57
CA ILE A 156 3.61 -4.17 -11.44
C ILE A 156 2.58 -4.29 -12.58
N ARG A 157 2.41 -5.49 -13.16
CA ARG A 157 1.37 -5.72 -14.18
C ARG A 157 -0.04 -5.52 -13.65
N LEU A 158 -0.31 -5.97 -12.41
CA LEU A 158 -1.61 -5.86 -11.76
C LEU A 158 -1.86 -4.45 -11.19
N ASN A 159 -0.81 -3.80 -10.72
CA ASN A 159 -0.85 -2.45 -10.18
C ASN A 159 0.33 -1.63 -10.74
N PRO A 160 0.15 -0.90 -11.85
CA PRO A 160 1.22 -0.09 -12.45
C PRO A 160 1.73 1.06 -11.57
N TYR A 161 1.02 1.40 -10.50
CA TYR A 161 1.41 2.44 -9.54
C TYR A 161 2.24 1.90 -8.37
N HIS A 162 2.59 0.62 -8.37
CA HIS A 162 3.24 -0.02 -7.23
C HIS A 162 4.74 0.29 -7.17
N PHE A 163 5.10 1.50 -6.74
CA PHE A 163 6.49 1.97 -6.66
C PHE A 163 7.37 1.07 -5.77
N GLY A 164 6.82 0.43 -4.73
CA GLY A 164 7.57 -0.49 -3.88
C GLY A 164 8.04 -1.74 -4.63
N ALA A 165 7.21 -2.34 -5.50
CA ALA A 165 7.63 -3.47 -6.32
C ALA A 165 8.71 -3.08 -7.35
N MET A 166 8.65 -1.86 -7.90
CA MET A 166 9.69 -1.33 -8.78
C MET A 166 11.00 -1.15 -8.01
N GLN A 167 10.95 -0.57 -6.80
CA GLN A 167 12.11 -0.48 -5.92
C GLN A 167 12.72 -1.86 -5.68
N SER A 168 11.93 -2.86 -5.30
CA SER A 168 12.41 -4.22 -5.03
C SER A 168 13.04 -4.88 -6.27
N CYS A 169 12.50 -4.64 -7.47
CA CYS A 169 13.17 -5.05 -8.71
C CYS A 169 14.54 -4.39 -8.86
N GLY A 170 14.64 -3.09 -8.60
CA GLY A 170 15.90 -2.35 -8.64
C GLY A 170 16.93 -2.91 -7.66
N GLU A 171 16.52 -3.23 -6.45
CA GLU A 171 17.38 -3.84 -5.42
C GLU A 171 17.91 -5.21 -5.86
N ILE A 172 17.08 -6.07 -6.47
CA ILE A 172 17.56 -7.36 -6.99
C ILE A 172 18.59 -7.16 -8.11
N TRP A 173 18.39 -6.21 -9.02
CA TRP A 173 19.36 -5.95 -10.07
C TRP A 173 20.65 -5.36 -9.52
N LEU A 174 20.59 -4.62 -8.42
CA LEU A 174 21.76 -4.15 -7.69
C LEU A 174 22.55 -5.33 -7.08
N GLU A 175 21.85 -6.26 -6.41
CA GLU A 175 22.47 -7.50 -5.87
C GLU A 175 23.14 -8.36 -6.97
N ARG A 176 22.64 -8.27 -8.20
CA ARG A 176 23.21 -8.94 -9.37
C ARG A 176 24.30 -8.14 -10.06
N ALA A 177 24.72 -7.01 -9.50
CA ALA A 177 25.66 -6.08 -10.09
C ALA A 177 25.27 -5.58 -11.51
N ASP A 178 23.97 -5.55 -11.82
CA ASP A 178 23.44 -4.97 -13.06
C ASP A 178 22.99 -3.53 -12.81
N ALA A 179 23.96 -2.63 -12.74
CA ALA A 179 23.73 -1.22 -12.46
C ALA A 179 22.77 -0.54 -13.46
N PRO A 180 22.83 -0.82 -14.78
CA PRO A 180 21.88 -0.22 -15.73
C PRO A 180 20.42 -0.57 -15.43
N ARG A 181 20.11 -1.86 -15.22
CA ARG A 181 18.74 -2.30 -14.92
C ARG A 181 18.28 -1.81 -13.55
N SER A 182 19.16 -1.83 -12.55
CA SER A 182 18.86 -1.28 -11.23
C SER A 182 18.46 0.19 -11.32
N ALA A 183 19.26 1.01 -12.02
CA ALA A 183 18.99 2.43 -12.20
C ALA A 183 17.67 2.69 -12.94
N GLU A 184 17.33 1.87 -13.94
CA GLU A 184 16.06 1.98 -14.66
C GLU A 184 14.86 1.78 -13.74
N TYR A 185 14.85 0.71 -12.93
CA TYR A 185 13.76 0.45 -11.99
C TYR A 185 13.67 1.50 -10.89
N PHE A 186 14.80 1.99 -10.39
CA PHE A 186 14.78 3.07 -9.39
C PHE A 186 14.24 4.39 -9.95
N ARG A 187 14.52 4.73 -11.23
CA ARG A 187 13.89 5.90 -11.88
C ARG A 187 12.39 5.72 -11.98
N GLN A 188 11.91 4.55 -12.44
CA GLN A 188 10.47 4.26 -12.52
C GLN A 188 9.79 4.38 -11.15
N ALA A 189 10.41 3.90 -10.07
CA ALA A 189 9.88 4.03 -8.72
C ALA A 189 9.79 5.51 -8.29
N LEU A 190 10.83 6.31 -8.58
CA LEU A 190 10.89 7.74 -8.25
C LEU A 190 9.95 8.60 -9.10
N ASP A 191 9.71 8.21 -10.36
CA ASP A 191 8.72 8.84 -11.23
C ASP A 191 7.30 8.68 -10.68
N LEU A 192 7.02 7.63 -9.90
CA LEU A 192 5.75 7.43 -9.23
C LEU A 192 5.74 8.05 -7.83
N ASN A 193 6.80 7.90 -7.07
CA ASN A 193 6.91 8.45 -5.72
C ASN A 193 8.26 9.15 -5.50
N PRO A 194 8.32 10.50 -5.65
CA PRO A 194 9.56 11.26 -5.46
C PRO A 194 10.04 11.31 -4.01
N ASN A 195 9.26 10.79 -3.06
CA ASN A 195 9.59 10.81 -1.64
C ASN A 195 10.43 9.60 -1.19
N LEU A 196 10.82 8.71 -2.10
CA LEU A 196 11.70 7.57 -1.83
C LEU A 196 13.16 8.02 -1.71
N PHE A 197 13.49 8.76 -0.65
CA PHE A 197 14.81 9.38 -0.49
C PHE A 197 15.97 8.39 -0.55
N GLY A 198 15.81 7.18 0.03
CA GLY A 198 16.80 6.11 -0.04
C GLY A 198 17.07 5.65 -1.47
N VAL A 199 16.01 5.47 -2.26
CA VAL A 199 16.10 5.10 -3.68
C VAL A 199 16.79 6.20 -4.48
N ALA A 200 16.46 7.47 -4.20
CA ALA A 200 17.08 8.60 -4.89
C ALA A 200 18.59 8.70 -4.62
N MET A 201 19.04 8.35 -3.42
CA MET A 201 20.47 8.26 -3.10
C MET A 201 21.14 7.13 -3.86
N MET A 202 20.56 5.92 -3.82
CA MET A 202 21.10 4.76 -4.55
C MET A 202 21.18 5.03 -6.05
N LEU A 203 20.14 5.62 -6.63
CA LEU A 203 20.15 5.97 -8.05
C LEU A 203 21.27 6.93 -8.40
N ARG A 204 21.50 7.97 -7.60
CA ARG A 204 22.59 8.92 -7.83
C ARG A 204 23.96 8.24 -7.82
N GLU A 205 24.20 7.34 -6.88
CA GLU A 205 25.46 6.59 -6.80
C GLU A 205 25.64 5.70 -8.04
N LEU A 206 24.58 5.01 -8.47
CA LEU A 206 24.62 4.18 -9.69
C LEU A 206 24.89 5.01 -10.94
N GLU A 207 24.28 6.17 -11.09
CA GLU A 207 24.49 7.06 -12.23
C GLU A 207 25.93 7.58 -12.29
N GLN A 208 26.53 7.92 -11.16
CA GLN A 208 27.94 8.28 -11.08
C GLN A 208 28.87 7.13 -11.51
N LEU A 209 28.58 5.90 -11.08
CA LEU A 209 29.35 4.72 -11.50
C LEU A 209 29.24 4.49 -13.01
N LEU A 210 28.01 4.56 -13.55
CA LEU A 210 27.76 4.37 -14.98
C LEU A 210 28.38 5.46 -15.87
N GLU A 211 28.54 6.68 -15.37
CA GLU A 211 29.26 7.76 -16.04
C GLU A 211 30.77 7.49 -16.08
N ASN A 212 31.34 7.04 -14.95
CA ASN A 212 32.76 6.76 -14.85
C ASN A 212 33.20 5.58 -15.74
N ASP A 213 32.34 4.57 -15.90
CA ASP A 213 32.62 3.40 -16.75
C ASP A 213 32.56 3.70 -18.28
N ARG A 214 32.08 4.89 -18.66
CA ARG A 214 32.02 5.33 -20.08
C ARG A 214 33.26 6.10 -20.55
N ILE A 215 34.17 6.43 -19.63
CA ILE A 215 35.42 7.15 -19.89
C ILE A 215 36.58 6.15 -20.04
#